data_a4b5391b55ace710df7960c43db619c8
#
_entry.id   a4b5391b55ace710df7960c43db619c8
#
_cell.length_a   1.000
_cell.length_b   1.000
_cell.length_c   1.000
_cell.angle_alpha   90.00
_cell.angle_beta   90.00
_cell.angle_gamma   90.00
#
_symmetry.space_group_name_H-M   'P 1'
#
loop_
_entity.id
_entity.type
_entity.pdbx_description
1 polymer ?
#
loop_
_entity_poly.entity_id
_entity_poly.type
_entity_poly.pdbx_seq_one_letter_code
_entity_poly.pdbx_strand_id
1 'polypeptide(L)'
;MHHTRKTVLKYRKLNQNDKKASVKCSFCENLATNTIVESTETMWVVPNRVAYDYFEGVPTTGEHYMIVPKRHLVKFGEFTDRERREMFELTAKYEEAGFNVYARSTQNIHRSQEHQHTHLIKLSEKQPTFVFASQKPYFMFHL
;
A
#
# COMPACT_ATOMS: atom_id res chain seq x y z
N MET A 1 -5.46 -9.80 -4.09
CA MET A 1 -5.63 -8.41 -3.61
C MET A 1 -6.87 -7.84 -4.27
N HIS A 2 -7.91 -7.59 -3.51
CA HIS A 2 -9.22 -7.21 -4.03
C HIS A 2 -9.80 -6.05 -3.26
N HIS A 3 -10.62 -5.27 -3.96
CA HIS A 3 -11.42 -4.19 -3.39
C HIS A 3 -12.91 -4.50 -3.58
N THR A 4 -13.70 -4.19 -2.59
CA THR A 4 -15.16 -4.16 -2.75
C THR A 4 -15.57 -3.06 -3.72
N ARG A 5 -16.79 -3.15 -4.26
CA ARG A 5 -17.32 -2.11 -5.18
C ARG A 5 -17.27 -0.70 -4.55
N LYS A 6 -17.54 -0.60 -3.25
CA LYS A 6 -17.49 0.66 -2.48
C LYS A 6 -16.08 1.25 -2.49
N THR A 7 -15.08 0.42 -2.21
CA THR A 7 -13.66 0.81 -2.18
C THR A 7 -13.15 1.20 -3.56
N VAL A 8 -13.55 0.47 -4.62
CA VAL A 8 -13.23 0.83 -6.02
C VAL A 8 -13.78 2.23 -6.38
N LEU A 9 -14.99 2.55 -5.98
CA LEU A 9 -15.58 3.87 -6.24
C LEU A 9 -14.83 4.98 -5.50
N LYS A 10 -14.43 4.75 -4.23
CA LYS A 10 -13.58 5.67 -3.47
C LYS A 10 -12.24 5.90 -4.16
N TYR A 11 -11.58 4.83 -4.59
CA TYR A 11 -10.30 4.90 -5.30
C TYR A 11 -10.39 5.71 -6.60
N ARG A 12 -11.43 5.48 -7.40
CA ARG A 12 -11.66 6.23 -8.65
C ARG A 12 -11.82 7.73 -8.41
N LYS A 13 -12.58 8.13 -7.39
CA LYS A 13 -12.76 9.55 -7.04
C LYS A 13 -11.44 10.20 -6.64
N LEU A 14 -10.63 9.55 -5.82
CA LEU A 14 -9.32 10.05 -5.39
C LEU A 14 -8.37 10.24 -6.57
N ASN A 15 -8.27 9.24 -7.46
CA ASN A 15 -7.43 9.33 -8.65
C ASN A 15 -7.87 10.42 -9.63
N GLN A 16 -9.18 10.68 -9.76
CA GLN A 16 -9.68 11.78 -10.58
C GLN A 16 -9.28 13.14 -10.00
N ASN A 17 -9.30 13.29 -8.68
CA ASN A 17 -8.89 14.51 -8.01
C ASN A 17 -7.38 14.75 -8.16
N ASP A 18 -6.55 13.72 -7.98
CA ASP A 18 -5.09 13.82 -8.17
C ASP A 18 -4.74 14.20 -9.62
N LYS A 19 -5.40 13.62 -10.61
CA LYS A 19 -5.22 13.99 -12.03
C LYS A 19 -5.63 15.44 -12.33
N LYS A 20 -6.73 15.92 -11.76
CA LYS A 20 -7.15 17.32 -11.93
C LYS A 20 -6.16 18.30 -11.29
N ALA A 21 -5.52 17.91 -10.19
CA ALA A 21 -4.53 18.71 -9.49
C ALA A 21 -3.12 18.68 -10.17
N SER A 22 -2.95 17.96 -11.28
CA SER A 22 -1.65 17.78 -11.96
C SER A 22 -0.51 17.33 -11.03
N VAL A 23 -0.83 16.49 -10.05
CA VAL A 23 0.13 15.98 -9.06
C VAL A 23 1.15 15.07 -9.76
N LYS A 24 2.43 15.46 -9.76
CA LYS A 24 3.51 14.67 -10.36
C LYS A 24 3.82 13.42 -9.53
N CYS A 25 3.87 13.56 -8.21
CA CYS A 25 4.08 12.46 -7.29
C CYS A 25 3.30 12.70 -6.00
N SER A 26 2.28 11.87 -5.75
CA SER A 26 1.40 12.06 -4.59
C SER A 26 2.14 11.91 -3.25
N PHE A 27 3.23 11.14 -3.19
CA PHE A 27 4.03 11.06 -1.98
C PHE A 27 4.88 12.30 -1.75
N CYS A 28 5.52 12.84 -2.79
CA CYS A 28 6.34 14.04 -2.65
C CYS A 28 5.52 15.30 -2.35
N GLU A 29 4.33 15.41 -2.93
CA GLU A 29 3.51 16.63 -2.83
C GLU A 29 2.54 16.59 -1.64
N ASN A 30 2.02 15.41 -1.28
CA ASN A 30 0.96 15.28 -0.28
C ASN A 30 1.45 14.78 1.09
N LEU A 31 2.71 14.35 1.24
CA LEU A 31 3.19 13.87 2.55
C LEU A 31 3.26 14.99 3.60
N ALA A 32 3.41 16.22 3.18
CA ALA A 32 3.31 17.38 4.09
C ALA A 32 1.91 17.56 4.68
N THR A 33 0.88 17.00 4.03
CA THR A 33 -0.54 17.10 4.43
C THR A 33 -1.13 15.78 4.92
N ASN A 34 -0.40 14.65 4.78
CA ASN A 34 -0.86 13.35 5.21
C ASN A 34 -0.52 13.11 6.68
N THR A 35 -1.37 12.34 7.36
CA THR A 35 -1.08 11.84 8.69
C THR A 35 0.15 10.91 8.62
N ILE A 36 1.24 11.31 9.26
CA ILE A 36 2.42 10.48 9.43
C ILE A 36 2.23 9.64 10.69
N VAL A 37 2.27 8.33 10.57
CA VAL A 37 2.17 7.38 11.69
C VAL A 37 3.50 7.30 12.42
N GLU A 38 4.59 7.24 11.66
CA GLU A 38 5.95 7.15 12.16
C GLU A 38 6.92 7.80 11.16
N SER A 39 8.00 8.38 11.66
CA SER A 39 9.04 9.00 10.84
C SER A 39 10.41 8.65 11.40
N THR A 40 11.29 8.16 10.54
CA THR A 40 12.73 8.03 10.79
C THR A 40 13.47 9.16 10.08
N GLU A 41 14.78 9.11 10.00
CA GLU A 41 15.54 10.13 9.26
C GLU A 41 15.25 10.07 7.75
N THR A 42 15.15 8.86 7.18
CA THR A 42 15.02 8.67 5.72
C THR A 42 13.66 8.12 5.28
N MET A 43 12.81 7.66 6.19
CA MET A 43 11.54 7.01 5.88
C MET A 43 10.35 7.67 6.59
N TRP A 44 9.19 7.54 5.98
CA TRP A 44 7.90 7.76 6.59
C TRP A 44 7.08 6.47 6.61
N VAL A 45 6.29 6.28 7.65
CA VAL A 45 5.18 5.34 7.67
C VAL A 45 3.89 6.13 7.61
N VAL A 46 3.10 5.88 6.58
CA VAL A 46 1.86 6.62 6.33
C VAL A 46 0.69 5.67 6.09
N PRO A 47 -0.54 6.05 6.45
CA PRO A 47 -1.71 5.22 6.15
C PRO A 47 -1.95 5.17 4.64
N ASN A 48 -2.35 4.02 4.14
CA ASN A 48 -2.82 3.92 2.77
C ASN A 48 -4.20 4.58 2.67
N ARG A 49 -4.36 5.55 1.77
CA ARG A 49 -5.63 6.28 1.54
C ARG A 49 -6.80 5.37 1.20
N VAL A 50 -6.51 4.22 0.61
CA VAL A 50 -7.49 3.19 0.25
C VAL A 50 -6.94 1.82 0.63
N ALA A 51 -7.26 1.39 1.85
CA ALA A 51 -6.90 0.05 2.31
C ALA A 51 -7.47 -1.04 1.39
N TYR A 52 -6.78 -2.18 1.31
CA TYR A 52 -7.34 -3.36 0.67
C TYR A 52 -8.43 -3.95 1.54
N ASP A 53 -9.50 -4.44 0.94
CA ASP A 53 -10.54 -5.18 1.67
C ASP A 53 -10.12 -6.66 1.86
N TYR A 54 -9.39 -7.19 0.86
CA TYR A 54 -8.86 -8.56 0.85
C TYR A 54 -7.42 -8.58 0.34
N PHE A 55 -6.58 -9.37 0.97
CA PHE A 55 -5.22 -9.66 0.54
C PHE A 55 -5.00 -11.18 0.60
N GLU A 56 -4.53 -11.78 -0.48
CA GLU A 56 -4.35 -13.24 -0.61
C GLU A 56 -5.62 -14.07 -0.29
N GLY A 57 -6.80 -13.51 -0.60
CA GLY A 57 -8.07 -14.17 -0.33
C GLY A 57 -8.58 -14.02 1.10
N VAL A 58 -7.80 -13.41 1.99
CA VAL A 58 -8.17 -13.18 3.40
C VAL A 58 -8.64 -11.73 3.58
N PRO A 59 -9.69 -11.47 4.38
CA PRO A 59 -10.10 -10.11 4.73
C PRO A 59 -8.97 -9.40 5.49
N THR A 60 -8.82 -8.10 5.26
CA THR A 60 -7.91 -7.27 6.07
C THR A 60 -8.65 -6.69 7.28
N THR A 61 -7.92 -6.25 8.30
CA THR A 61 -8.49 -5.50 9.43
C THR A 61 -8.85 -4.06 9.04
N GLY A 62 -8.43 -3.59 7.86
CA GLY A 62 -8.47 -2.19 7.47
C GLY A 62 -7.21 -1.40 7.85
N GLU A 63 -6.36 -1.96 8.73
CA GLU A 63 -5.04 -1.39 9.02
C GLU A 63 -4.10 -1.67 7.84
N HIS A 64 -3.79 -0.61 7.13
CA HIS A 64 -2.95 -0.67 5.94
C HIS A 64 -2.10 0.57 5.88
N TYR A 65 -0.81 0.41 6.16
CA TYR A 65 0.19 1.47 6.09
C TYR A 65 1.14 1.26 4.92
N MET A 66 1.99 2.22 4.68
CA MET A 66 3.07 2.13 3.69
C MET A 66 4.33 2.75 4.27
N ILE A 67 5.46 2.05 4.13
CA ILE A 67 6.79 2.63 4.33
C ILE A 67 7.18 3.32 3.03
N VAL A 68 7.49 4.61 3.09
CA VAL A 68 7.81 5.45 1.95
C VAL A 68 9.11 6.18 2.21
N PRO A 69 10.12 6.05 1.34
CA PRO A 69 11.33 6.87 1.43
C PRO A 69 11.01 8.36 1.32
N LYS A 70 11.72 9.20 2.09
CA LYS A 70 11.57 10.66 2.01
C LYS A 70 12.07 11.20 0.68
N ARG A 71 13.15 10.62 0.17
CA ARG A 71 13.71 10.93 -1.14
C ARG A 71 12.92 10.22 -2.23
N HIS A 72 12.60 10.92 -3.31
CA HIS A 72 11.95 10.29 -4.46
C HIS A 72 12.89 9.29 -5.13
N LEU A 73 12.51 8.04 -5.11
CA LEU A 73 13.20 6.95 -5.80
C LEU A 73 12.20 5.89 -6.25
N VAL A 74 12.59 5.07 -7.21
CA VAL A 74 11.67 4.13 -7.88
C VAL A 74 11.96 2.69 -7.48
N LYS A 75 13.24 2.36 -7.24
CA LYS A 75 13.71 0.99 -7.06
C LYS A 75 14.43 0.82 -5.72
N PHE A 76 14.32 -0.34 -5.11
CA PHE A 76 15.12 -0.70 -3.92
C PHE A 76 16.64 -0.60 -4.15
N GLY A 77 17.10 -0.87 -5.39
CA GLY A 77 18.51 -0.75 -5.74
C GLY A 77 19.09 0.66 -5.64
N GLU A 78 18.23 1.68 -5.59
CA GLU A 78 18.62 3.09 -5.45
C GLU A 78 18.79 3.52 -3.99
N PHE A 79 18.46 2.64 -3.03
CA PHE A 79 18.58 2.93 -1.60
C PHE A 79 20.05 3.06 -1.19
N THR A 80 20.35 4.08 -0.40
CA THR A 80 21.58 4.18 0.36
C THR A 80 21.62 3.12 1.45
N ASP A 81 22.78 2.88 2.04
CA ASP A 81 22.92 1.91 3.14
C ASP A 81 22.09 2.31 4.36
N ARG A 82 21.94 3.59 4.60
CA ARG A 82 21.07 4.11 5.66
C ARG A 82 19.61 3.82 5.39
N GLU A 83 19.13 4.12 4.18
CA GLU A 83 17.76 3.85 3.76
C GLU A 83 17.43 2.34 3.81
N ARG A 84 18.37 1.48 3.43
CA ARG A 84 18.22 0.02 3.54
C ARG A 84 18.07 -0.42 4.99
N ARG A 85 18.90 0.11 5.90
CA ARG A 85 18.85 -0.23 7.32
C ARG A 85 17.53 0.20 7.93
N GLU A 86 17.13 1.45 7.76
CA GLU A 86 15.88 1.98 8.32
C GLU A 86 14.65 1.27 7.74
N MET A 87 14.67 0.95 6.43
CA MET A 87 13.63 0.16 5.78
C MET A 87 13.51 -1.23 6.41
N PHE A 88 14.62 -1.90 6.67
CA PHE A 88 14.63 -3.23 7.29
C PHE A 88 14.16 -3.18 8.74
N GLU A 89 14.62 -2.21 9.53
CA GLU A 89 14.21 -2.00 10.93
C GLU A 89 12.70 -1.76 11.03
N LEU A 90 12.15 -0.90 10.18
CA LEU A 90 10.70 -0.67 10.11
C LEU A 90 9.96 -1.93 9.69
N THR A 91 10.46 -2.65 8.68
CA THR A 91 9.86 -3.90 8.22
C THR A 91 9.80 -4.93 9.36
N ALA A 92 10.88 -5.16 10.07
CA ALA A 92 10.94 -6.09 11.19
C ALA A 92 9.97 -5.69 12.31
N LYS A 93 9.96 -4.41 12.68
CA LYS A 93 9.05 -3.87 13.70
C LYS A 93 7.57 -4.14 13.36
N TYR A 94 7.18 -3.88 12.12
CA TYR A 94 5.78 -4.07 11.71
C TYR A 94 5.44 -5.54 11.48
N GLU A 95 6.38 -6.37 11.02
CA GLU A 95 6.19 -7.82 10.93
C GLU A 95 5.94 -8.42 12.31
N GLU A 96 6.73 -8.06 13.34
CA GLU A 96 6.50 -8.45 14.73
C GLU A 96 5.14 -7.99 15.27
N ALA A 97 4.61 -6.85 14.77
CA ALA A 97 3.28 -6.36 15.10
C ALA A 97 2.15 -7.04 14.29
N GLY A 98 2.46 -8.07 13.49
CA GLY A 98 1.52 -8.88 12.73
C GLY A 98 1.12 -8.31 11.37
N PHE A 99 1.93 -7.42 10.79
CA PHE A 99 1.71 -6.93 9.44
C PHE A 99 2.43 -7.78 8.40
N ASN A 100 1.73 -8.09 7.33
CA ASN A 100 2.36 -8.65 6.13
C ASN A 100 3.03 -7.53 5.33
N VAL A 101 4.23 -7.80 4.85
CA VAL A 101 5.04 -6.85 4.09
C VAL A 101 4.95 -7.17 2.60
N TYR A 102 4.56 -6.18 1.80
CA TYR A 102 4.36 -6.37 0.38
C TYR A 102 4.85 -5.18 -0.44
N ALA A 103 5.67 -5.42 -1.44
CA ALA A 103 6.09 -4.41 -2.41
C ALA A 103 5.84 -4.87 -3.85
N ARG A 104 5.40 -3.95 -4.70
CA ARG A 104 5.19 -4.25 -6.12
C ARG A 104 6.45 -4.01 -6.92
N SER A 105 6.73 -4.93 -7.85
CA SER A 105 7.74 -4.70 -8.87
C SER A 105 7.48 -3.41 -9.64
N THR A 106 8.54 -2.76 -10.09
CA THR A 106 8.46 -1.58 -10.97
C THR A 106 7.78 -1.87 -12.30
N GLN A 107 7.78 -3.13 -12.75
CA GLN A 107 7.13 -3.58 -13.98
C GLN A 107 5.66 -4.02 -13.77
N ASN A 108 5.17 -3.99 -12.55
CA ASN A 108 3.80 -4.41 -12.27
C ASN A 108 2.80 -3.36 -12.76
N ILE A 109 1.95 -3.74 -13.72
CA ILE A 109 0.92 -2.88 -14.32
C ILE A 109 -0.09 -2.31 -13.30
N HIS A 110 -0.20 -2.91 -12.12
CA HIS A 110 -1.05 -2.44 -11.03
C HIS A 110 -0.33 -1.50 -10.05
N ARG A 111 0.94 -1.19 -10.30
CA ARG A 111 1.68 -0.20 -9.52
C ARG A 111 1.21 1.19 -9.93
N SER A 112 0.47 1.85 -9.05
CA SER A 112 -0.15 3.15 -9.34
C SER A 112 0.76 4.35 -9.11
N GLN A 113 1.86 4.17 -8.37
CA GLN A 113 2.84 5.20 -8.04
C GLN A 113 4.24 4.70 -8.33
N GLU A 114 5.02 5.50 -9.03
CA GLU A 114 6.42 5.17 -9.33
C GLU A 114 7.31 5.27 -8.10
N HIS A 115 7.07 6.27 -7.24
CA HIS A 115 7.78 6.41 -5.97
C HIS A 115 7.71 5.12 -5.18
N GLN A 116 8.86 4.61 -4.74
CA GLN A 116 8.95 3.35 -4.00
C GLN A 116 8.11 3.41 -2.74
N HIS A 117 7.31 2.41 -2.53
CA HIS A 117 6.52 2.23 -1.32
C HIS A 117 6.33 0.74 -1.04
N THR A 118 6.38 0.39 0.23
CA THR A 118 6.17 -0.96 0.71
C THR A 118 4.94 -0.99 1.59
N HIS A 119 4.00 -1.84 1.23
CA HIS A 119 2.74 -1.99 1.96
C HIS A 119 2.94 -2.82 3.22
N LEU A 120 2.29 -2.39 4.28
CA LEU A 120 2.15 -3.06 5.57
C LEU A 120 0.67 -3.36 5.75
N ILE A 121 0.28 -4.63 5.71
CA ILE A 121 -1.12 -5.05 5.63
C ILE A 121 -1.42 -6.01 6.77
N LYS A 122 -2.36 -5.66 7.62
CA LYS A 122 -2.80 -6.54 8.70
C LYS A 122 -4.01 -7.36 8.26
N LEU A 123 -3.89 -8.68 8.36
CA LEU A 123 -4.98 -9.58 8.02
C LEU A 123 -5.91 -9.79 9.21
N SER A 124 -7.17 -10.03 8.92
CA SER A 124 -8.16 -10.43 9.92
C SER A 124 -7.95 -11.89 10.31
N GLU A 125 -8.17 -12.22 11.57
CA GLU A 125 -8.23 -13.61 12.03
C GLU A 125 -9.50 -14.31 11.53
N LYS A 126 -10.50 -13.55 11.09
CA LYS A 126 -11.74 -14.08 10.53
C LYS A 126 -11.48 -14.61 9.12
N GLN A 127 -11.51 -15.91 8.98
CA GLN A 127 -11.53 -16.52 7.64
C GLN A 127 -12.90 -16.30 7.00
N PRO A 128 -12.97 -15.82 5.76
CA PRO A 128 -14.24 -15.75 5.07
C PRO A 128 -14.70 -17.18 4.76
N THR A 129 -15.93 -17.48 5.08
CA THR A 129 -16.58 -18.73 4.67
C THR A 129 -16.73 -18.77 3.15
N PHE A 130 -16.71 -17.61 2.48
CA PHE A 130 -16.91 -17.48 1.04
C PHE A 130 -16.35 -16.15 0.52
N VAL A 131 -15.50 -16.18 -0.50
CA VAL A 131 -15.07 -14.99 -1.24
C VAL A 131 -15.53 -15.13 -2.69
N PHE A 132 -16.42 -14.25 -3.11
CA PHE A 132 -16.86 -14.15 -4.49
C PHE A 132 -16.19 -12.96 -5.17
N ALA A 133 -15.26 -13.22 -6.09
CA ALA A 133 -14.62 -12.18 -6.89
C ALA A 133 -15.05 -12.32 -8.34
N SER A 134 -15.69 -11.28 -8.89
CA SER A 134 -16.05 -11.18 -10.30
C SER A 134 -15.18 -10.12 -10.96
N GLN A 135 -14.26 -10.53 -11.83
CA GLN A 135 -13.70 -9.66 -12.86
C GLN A 135 -14.08 -10.24 -14.21
N LYS A 136 -14.57 -9.39 -15.09
CA LYS A 136 -14.98 -9.82 -16.45
C LYS A 136 -13.88 -10.63 -17.14
N PRO A 137 -14.12 -11.82 -17.62
CA PRO A 137 -15.27 -12.73 -17.48
C PRO A 137 -15.07 -13.82 -16.42
N TYR A 138 -14.25 -13.59 -15.40
CA TYR A 138 -13.79 -14.62 -14.47
C TYR A 138 -14.55 -14.59 -13.15
N PHE A 139 -14.98 -15.78 -12.73
CA PHE A 139 -15.49 -16.02 -11.37
C PHE A 139 -14.40 -16.77 -10.60
N MET A 140 -13.97 -16.25 -9.48
CA MET A 140 -13.09 -16.93 -8.56
C MET A 140 -13.88 -17.32 -7.31
N PHE A 141 -13.88 -18.62 -6.99
CA PHE A 141 -14.49 -19.17 -5.79
C PHE A 141 -13.37 -19.57 -4.84
N HIS A 142 -13.40 -19.10 -3.61
CA HIS A 142 -12.63 -19.64 -2.50
C HIS A 142 -13.62 -20.23 -1.49
N LEU A 143 -13.48 -21.51 -1.24
CA LEU A 143 -14.25 -22.24 -0.22
C LEU A 143 -13.50 -22.17 1.09
#